data_390f2e209e4e4d8a9584386d5b160080
#
_entry.id   390f2e209e4e4d8a9584386d5b160080
#
_cell.length_a   1.000
_cell.length_b   1.000
_cell.length_c   1.000
_cell.angle_alpha   90.00
_cell.angle_beta   90.00
_cell.angle_gamma   90.00
#
_symmetry.space_group_name_H-M   'P 1'
#
loop_
_entity.id
_entity.type
_entity.pdbx_description
1 polymer ?
#
loop_
_entity_poly.entity_id
_entity_poly.type
_entity_poly.pdbx_seq_one_letter_code
_entity_poly.pdbx_strand_id
1 'polypeptide(L)'
;MAKNDVVLITGASGFIGGAIIRRLAGQYTLVGLDRAEAKDPPAPAQAIELDLASDKAVLSAFETVRARFGGRIASVVHLAAYYDITGEPNPLYDEITVQGTRRLIDALKDFEVEQFVFASTMLVHKPTPTMEERISEESPIGPTWPYPESKVHTEALLRERHGNIPVVFLRPAGVYDDMGHSAFLAEQIAGIYEHRVKAHLYPGMLCAA
;
A
#
# COMPACT_ATOMS: atom_id res chain seq x y z
N MET A 1 17.52 -20.40 -0.38
CA MET A 1 16.49 -19.78 0.47
C MET A 1 15.36 -20.78 0.60
N ALA A 2 14.88 -21.00 1.80
CA ALA A 2 13.89 -22.04 2.04
C ALA A 2 12.55 -21.63 1.40
N LYS A 3 11.95 -22.53 0.62
CA LYS A 3 10.63 -22.38 -0.02
C LYS A 3 9.46 -22.14 0.96
N ASN A 4 9.73 -21.91 2.24
CA ASN A 4 8.75 -21.85 3.32
C ASN A 4 8.58 -20.46 3.95
N ASP A 5 9.33 -19.45 3.49
CA ASP A 5 9.17 -18.10 4.03
C ASP A 5 7.86 -17.50 3.53
N VAL A 6 7.00 -17.11 4.46
CA VAL A 6 5.65 -16.62 4.18
C VAL A 6 5.69 -15.10 3.97
N VAL A 7 5.13 -14.64 2.89
CA VAL A 7 4.90 -13.21 2.62
C VAL A 7 3.41 -12.95 2.52
N LEU A 8 2.89 -12.11 3.40
CA LEU A 8 1.51 -11.63 3.38
C LEU A 8 1.42 -10.34 2.57
N ILE A 9 0.44 -10.24 1.69
CA ILE A 9 0.23 -9.07 0.83
C ILE A 9 -1.22 -8.64 0.96
N THR A 10 -1.48 -7.48 1.58
CA THR A 10 -2.83 -6.91 1.60
C THR A 10 -3.06 -6.06 0.35
N GLY A 11 -4.28 -5.99 -0.16
CA GLY A 11 -4.54 -5.39 -1.46
C GLY A 11 -3.95 -6.20 -2.61
N ALA A 12 -3.90 -7.52 -2.44
CA ALA A 12 -3.22 -8.47 -3.31
C ALA A 12 -3.80 -8.54 -4.72
N SER A 13 -5.10 -8.30 -4.87
CA SER A 13 -5.81 -8.26 -6.16
C SER A 13 -5.60 -6.95 -6.92
N GLY A 14 -5.06 -5.94 -6.26
CA GLY A 14 -4.77 -4.64 -6.86
C GLY A 14 -3.56 -4.68 -7.81
N PHE A 15 -3.36 -3.57 -8.52
CA PHE A 15 -2.31 -3.42 -9.52
C PHE A 15 -0.90 -3.72 -8.97
N ILE A 16 -0.52 -3.05 -7.85
CA ILE A 16 0.79 -3.23 -7.22
C ILE A 16 0.89 -4.62 -6.58
N GLY A 17 -0.15 -5.07 -5.86
CA GLY A 17 -0.18 -6.39 -5.22
C GLY A 17 0.03 -7.51 -6.22
N GLY A 18 -0.69 -7.47 -7.33
CA GLY A 18 -0.54 -8.44 -8.40
C GLY A 18 0.86 -8.45 -9.04
N ALA A 19 1.48 -7.28 -9.21
CA ALA A 19 2.85 -7.18 -9.73
C ALA A 19 3.88 -7.79 -8.76
N ILE A 20 3.74 -7.52 -7.46
CA ILE A 20 4.61 -8.09 -6.42
C ILE A 20 4.46 -9.61 -6.37
N ILE A 21 3.22 -10.14 -6.41
CA ILE A 21 2.97 -11.58 -6.42
C ILE A 21 3.67 -12.24 -7.60
N ARG A 22 3.51 -11.72 -8.80
CA ARG A 22 4.18 -12.26 -10.00
C ARG A 22 5.71 -12.22 -9.87
N ARG A 23 6.25 -11.16 -9.30
CA ARG A 23 7.70 -10.96 -9.15
C ARG A 23 8.33 -11.89 -8.12
N LEU A 24 7.61 -12.20 -7.04
CA LEU A 24 8.06 -13.06 -5.95
C LEU A 24 7.66 -14.54 -6.13
N ALA A 25 6.91 -14.86 -7.19
CA ALA A 25 6.50 -16.22 -7.50
C ALA A 25 7.68 -17.20 -7.54
N GLY A 26 7.51 -18.34 -6.89
CA GLY A 26 8.54 -19.39 -6.80
C GLY A 26 9.67 -19.14 -5.81
N GLN A 27 9.71 -17.96 -5.18
CA GLN A 27 10.72 -17.60 -4.16
C GLN A 27 10.17 -17.73 -2.73
N TYR A 28 8.88 -17.43 -2.54
CA TYR A 28 8.20 -17.37 -1.25
C TYR A 28 6.86 -18.13 -1.30
N THR A 29 6.34 -18.46 -0.12
CA THR A 29 4.93 -18.82 0.05
C THR A 29 4.13 -17.51 0.12
N LEU A 30 3.36 -17.23 -0.93
CA LEU A 30 2.62 -15.97 -1.07
C LEU A 30 1.18 -16.13 -0.60
N VAL A 31 0.73 -15.23 0.27
CA VAL A 31 -0.64 -15.15 0.79
C VAL A 31 -1.22 -13.80 0.46
N GLY A 32 -2.24 -13.78 -0.37
CA GLY A 32 -2.97 -12.57 -0.74
C GLY A 32 -4.14 -12.34 0.21
N LEU A 33 -4.17 -11.18 0.83
CA LEU A 33 -5.21 -10.74 1.75
C LEU A 33 -6.01 -9.63 1.08
N ASP A 34 -7.31 -9.85 0.85
CA ASP A 34 -8.19 -8.85 0.24
C ASP A 34 -9.65 -9.09 0.65
N ARG A 35 -10.52 -8.14 0.32
CA ARG A 35 -11.95 -8.25 0.62
C ARG A 35 -12.61 -9.36 -0.20
N ALA A 36 -13.73 -9.90 0.29
CA ALA A 36 -14.48 -10.97 -0.38
C ALA A 36 -14.90 -10.62 -1.82
N GLU A 37 -15.22 -9.34 -2.07
CA GLU A 37 -15.65 -8.88 -3.38
C GLU A 37 -14.48 -8.59 -4.33
N ALA A 38 -13.25 -8.63 -3.84
CA ALA A 38 -12.07 -8.45 -4.66
C ALA A 38 -11.86 -9.64 -5.59
N LYS A 39 -11.19 -9.40 -6.71
CA LYS A 39 -10.76 -10.50 -7.57
C LYS A 39 -9.73 -11.35 -6.83
N ASP A 40 -9.68 -12.64 -7.15
CA ASP A 40 -8.60 -13.47 -6.64
C ASP A 40 -7.22 -12.89 -7.01
N PRO A 41 -6.26 -12.97 -6.08
CA PRO A 41 -4.89 -12.59 -6.39
C PRO A 41 -4.32 -13.51 -7.47
N PRO A 42 -3.35 -13.04 -8.27
CA PRO A 42 -2.75 -13.90 -9.28
C PRO A 42 -2.02 -15.10 -8.63
N ALA A 43 -2.06 -16.24 -9.32
CA ALA A 43 -1.28 -17.41 -8.91
C ALA A 43 0.23 -17.07 -8.87
N PRO A 44 1.00 -17.65 -7.92
CA PRO A 44 0.62 -18.74 -7.02
C PRO A 44 0.13 -18.30 -5.62
N ALA A 45 -0.29 -17.04 -5.42
CA ALA A 45 -0.72 -16.59 -4.10
C ALA A 45 -1.99 -17.32 -3.65
N GLN A 46 -2.03 -17.66 -2.36
CA GLN A 46 -3.20 -18.26 -1.72
C GLN A 46 -4.08 -17.15 -1.15
N ALA A 47 -5.34 -17.10 -1.55
CA ALA A 47 -6.28 -16.08 -1.10
C ALA A 47 -6.78 -16.34 0.33
N ILE A 48 -6.86 -15.30 1.12
CA ILE A 48 -7.56 -15.23 2.41
C ILE A 48 -8.35 -13.93 2.43
N GLU A 49 -9.63 -14.02 2.81
CA GLU A 49 -10.48 -12.86 2.96
C GLU A 49 -10.03 -11.99 4.14
N LEU A 50 -9.92 -10.69 3.89
CA LEU A 50 -9.56 -9.67 4.90
C LEU A 50 -10.34 -8.38 4.65
N ASP A 51 -11.25 -8.07 5.57
CA ASP A 51 -11.87 -6.73 5.65
C ASP A 51 -11.23 -5.92 6.78
N LEU A 52 -10.48 -4.89 6.41
CA LEU A 52 -9.79 -4.00 7.35
C LEU A 52 -10.75 -3.11 8.15
N ALA A 53 -12.01 -2.96 7.73
CA ALA A 53 -13.02 -2.22 8.49
C ALA A 53 -13.59 -3.02 9.67
N SER A 54 -13.33 -4.33 9.76
CA SER A 54 -13.90 -5.24 10.74
C SER A 54 -12.84 -5.89 11.64
N ASP A 55 -12.88 -5.61 12.94
CA ASP A 55 -12.01 -6.29 13.93
C ASP A 55 -12.18 -7.82 13.86
N LYS A 56 -13.42 -8.30 13.73
CA LYS A 56 -13.72 -9.73 13.63
C LYS A 56 -13.12 -10.36 12.37
N ALA A 57 -13.25 -9.69 11.24
CA ALA A 57 -12.69 -10.19 9.98
C ALA A 57 -11.16 -10.24 10.02
N VAL A 58 -10.51 -9.24 10.60
CA VAL A 58 -9.05 -9.23 10.80
C VAL A 58 -8.62 -10.40 11.68
N LEU A 59 -9.24 -10.59 12.84
CA LEU A 59 -8.93 -11.71 13.73
C LEU A 59 -9.10 -13.06 13.02
N SER A 60 -10.22 -13.29 12.35
CA SER A 60 -10.48 -14.55 11.61
C SER A 60 -9.47 -14.80 10.48
N ALA A 61 -9.07 -13.75 9.76
CA ALA A 61 -8.04 -13.85 8.73
C ALA A 61 -6.70 -14.31 9.32
N PHE A 62 -6.29 -13.72 10.46
CA PHE A 62 -5.01 -14.07 11.09
C PHE A 62 -5.04 -15.42 11.82
N GLU A 63 -6.19 -15.86 12.35
CA GLU A 63 -6.38 -17.25 12.78
C GLU A 63 -6.17 -18.24 11.62
N THR A 64 -6.72 -17.92 10.44
CA THR A 64 -6.54 -18.72 9.23
C THR A 64 -5.08 -18.71 8.76
N VAL A 65 -4.41 -17.57 8.78
CA VAL A 65 -2.97 -17.47 8.47
C VAL A 65 -2.17 -18.38 9.40
N ARG A 66 -2.41 -18.28 10.72
CA ARG A 66 -1.71 -19.09 11.71
C ARG A 66 -1.95 -20.58 11.52
N ALA A 67 -3.19 -20.97 11.27
CA ALA A 67 -3.54 -22.39 11.08
C ALA A 67 -2.92 -23.00 9.82
N ARG A 68 -2.81 -22.22 8.74
CA ARG A 68 -2.33 -22.72 7.44
C ARG A 68 -0.82 -22.57 7.25
N PHE A 69 -0.21 -21.54 7.81
CA PHE A 69 1.17 -21.14 7.50
C PHE A 69 2.06 -21.01 8.74
N GLY A 70 1.49 -21.14 9.95
CA GLY A 70 2.23 -21.01 11.19
C GLY A 70 2.34 -19.56 11.68
N GLY A 71 3.23 -19.35 12.67
CA GLY A 71 3.36 -18.06 13.36
C GLY A 71 4.53 -17.20 12.88
N ARG A 72 5.35 -17.67 11.92
CA ARG A 72 6.48 -16.90 11.38
C ARG A 72 6.17 -16.33 10.02
N ILE A 73 6.39 -15.04 9.86
CA ILE A 73 6.10 -14.26 8.64
C ILE A 73 7.37 -13.51 8.25
N ALA A 74 7.91 -13.79 7.09
CA ALA A 74 9.11 -13.11 6.58
C ALA A 74 8.83 -11.65 6.21
N SER A 75 7.66 -11.37 5.63
CA SER A 75 7.29 -9.98 5.31
C SER A 75 5.77 -9.81 5.24
N VAL A 76 5.30 -8.68 5.74
CA VAL A 76 3.94 -8.19 5.47
C VAL A 76 4.08 -6.98 4.54
N VAL A 77 3.52 -7.08 3.33
CA VAL A 77 3.46 -5.97 2.37
C VAL A 77 2.06 -5.39 2.41
N HIS A 78 1.92 -4.26 3.09
CA HIS A 78 0.63 -3.63 3.33
C HIS A 78 0.33 -2.55 2.28
N LEU A 79 -0.49 -2.92 1.28
CA LEU A 79 -0.88 -2.05 0.17
C LEU A 79 -2.34 -1.60 0.28
N ALA A 80 -3.18 -2.37 1.00
CA ALA A 80 -4.60 -2.07 1.14
C ALA A 80 -4.80 -0.71 1.84
N ALA A 81 -5.60 0.14 1.22
CA ALA A 81 -5.95 1.45 1.72
C ALA A 81 -7.23 1.94 1.00
N TYR A 82 -7.92 2.89 1.57
CA TYR A 82 -8.88 3.68 0.80
C TYR A 82 -8.13 4.68 -0.08
N TYR A 83 -8.45 4.68 -1.36
CA TYR A 83 -7.84 5.57 -2.34
C TYR A 83 -8.91 6.21 -3.21
N ASP A 84 -8.94 7.54 -3.23
CA ASP A 84 -9.79 8.34 -4.10
C ASP A 84 -8.98 9.55 -4.59
N ILE A 85 -9.01 9.79 -5.89
CA ILE A 85 -8.28 10.88 -6.56
C ILE A 85 -9.07 12.20 -6.59
N THR A 86 -10.33 12.21 -6.16
CA THR A 86 -11.17 13.41 -6.19
C THR A 86 -10.70 14.50 -5.22
N GLY A 87 -9.96 14.11 -4.17
CA GLY A 87 -9.50 15.01 -3.13
C GLY A 87 -10.57 15.34 -2.09
N GLU A 88 -11.77 14.77 -2.20
CA GLU A 88 -12.86 15.01 -1.27
C GLU A 88 -12.62 14.30 0.08
N PRO A 89 -12.98 14.93 1.20
CA PRO A 89 -12.97 14.29 2.50
C PRO A 89 -13.90 13.06 2.54
N ASN A 90 -13.38 11.93 3.07
CA ASN A 90 -14.17 10.72 3.22
C ASN A 90 -13.76 9.98 4.50
N PRO A 91 -14.71 9.57 5.35
CA PRO A 91 -14.41 8.85 6.60
C PRO A 91 -13.67 7.52 6.38
N LEU A 92 -13.75 6.93 5.18
CA LEU A 92 -13.04 5.70 4.84
C LEU A 92 -11.51 5.86 4.84
N TYR A 93 -10.99 7.08 4.73
CA TYR A 93 -9.56 7.34 4.93
C TYR A 93 -9.11 6.98 6.35
N ASP A 94 -9.90 7.35 7.36
CA ASP A 94 -9.60 6.95 8.74
C ASP A 94 -9.97 5.47 8.97
N GLU A 95 -11.17 5.06 8.63
CA GLU A 95 -11.71 3.74 8.95
C GLU A 95 -10.90 2.59 8.36
N ILE A 96 -10.54 2.68 7.08
CA ILE A 96 -9.84 1.62 6.35
C ILE A 96 -8.32 1.83 6.41
N THR A 97 -7.83 3.05 6.10
CA THR A 97 -6.38 3.25 5.99
C THR A 97 -5.73 3.34 7.37
N VAL A 98 -6.26 4.17 8.27
CA VAL A 98 -5.65 4.38 9.59
C VAL A 98 -6.04 3.26 10.56
N GLN A 99 -7.35 3.11 10.84
CA GLN A 99 -7.83 2.13 11.81
C GLN A 99 -7.69 0.70 11.29
N GLY A 100 -7.82 0.48 9.98
CA GLY A 100 -7.54 -0.82 9.37
C GLY A 100 -6.09 -1.24 9.55
N THR A 101 -5.13 -0.32 9.37
CA THR A 101 -3.71 -0.59 9.65
C THR A 101 -3.47 -0.83 11.13
N ARG A 102 -4.17 -0.12 12.02
CA ARG A 102 -4.11 -0.38 13.46
C ARG A 102 -4.54 -1.81 13.80
N ARG A 103 -5.68 -2.25 13.26
CA ARG A 103 -6.16 -3.64 13.45
C ARG A 103 -5.15 -4.66 12.95
N LEU A 104 -4.57 -4.40 11.78
CA LEU A 104 -3.57 -5.27 11.16
C LEU A 104 -2.32 -5.41 12.02
N ILE A 105 -1.71 -4.30 12.44
CA ILE A 105 -0.48 -4.33 13.25
C ILE A 105 -0.73 -4.93 14.64
N ASP A 106 -1.92 -4.70 15.22
CA ASP A 106 -2.31 -5.31 16.49
C ASP A 106 -2.47 -6.84 16.37
N ALA A 107 -3.04 -7.34 15.26
CA ALA A 107 -3.18 -8.78 15.01
C ALA A 107 -1.83 -9.48 14.77
N LEU A 108 -0.82 -8.75 14.34
CA LEU A 108 0.53 -9.27 14.11
C LEU A 108 1.38 -9.41 15.38
N LYS A 109 0.95 -8.87 16.53
CA LYS A 109 1.74 -8.89 17.78
C LYS A 109 2.06 -10.30 18.28
N ASP A 110 1.21 -11.25 17.96
CA ASP A 110 1.40 -12.66 18.33
C ASP A 110 2.17 -13.47 17.28
N PHE A 111 2.65 -12.83 16.23
CA PHE A 111 3.46 -13.44 15.17
C PHE A 111 4.91 -13.00 15.26
N GLU A 112 5.81 -13.87 14.82
CA GLU A 112 7.21 -13.52 14.56
C GLU A 112 7.28 -12.91 13.14
N VAL A 113 7.32 -11.58 13.06
CA VAL A 113 7.35 -10.84 11.80
C VAL A 113 8.72 -10.24 11.60
N GLU A 114 9.43 -10.61 10.52
CA GLU A 114 10.76 -10.09 10.23
C GLU A 114 10.73 -8.67 9.67
N GLN A 115 9.66 -8.32 8.92
CA GLN A 115 9.51 -7.01 8.29
C GLN A 115 8.05 -6.68 8.01
N PHE A 116 7.68 -5.42 8.22
CA PHE A 116 6.41 -4.83 7.78
C PHE A 116 6.68 -3.69 6.82
N VAL A 117 6.26 -3.83 5.57
CA VAL A 117 6.41 -2.82 4.52
C VAL A 117 5.08 -2.11 4.32
N PHE A 118 5.03 -0.83 4.64
CA PHE A 118 3.85 0.01 4.45
C PHE A 118 3.96 0.83 3.16
N ALA A 119 2.98 0.68 2.28
CA ALA A 119 2.85 1.54 1.10
C ALA A 119 2.27 2.90 1.51
N SER A 120 3.15 3.84 1.73
CA SER A 120 2.85 5.26 1.86
C SER A 120 2.79 5.93 0.48
N THR A 121 3.17 7.18 0.36
CA THR A 121 3.22 7.93 -0.91
C THR A 121 4.22 9.08 -0.80
N MET A 122 4.85 9.47 -1.90
CA MET A 122 5.67 10.69 -1.92
C MET A 122 4.84 11.95 -1.65
N LEU A 123 3.53 11.91 -1.86
CA LEU A 123 2.62 13.04 -1.62
C LEU A 123 2.49 13.42 -0.12
N VAL A 124 3.07 12.66 0.80
CA VAL A 124 3.19 13.06 2.22
C VAL A 124 4.14 14.25 2.40
N HIS A 125 5.05 14.47 1.47
CA HIS A 125 5.97 15.60 1.50
C HIS A 125 5.33 16.88 0.98
N LYS A 126 5.85 18.01 1.45
CA LYS A 126 5.53 19.31 0.85
C LYS A 126 6.01 19.32 -0.59
N PRO A 127 5.22 19.90 -1.51
CA PRO A 127 5.70 20.17 -2.86
C PRO A 127 6.98 21.02 -2.83
N THR A 128 7.91 20.74 -3.74
CA THR A 128 9.11 21.55 -3.89
C THR A 128 8.75 22.90 -4.51
N PRO A 129 9.36 24.00 -4.06
CA PRO A 129 9.12 25.33 -4.64
C PRO A 129 9.53 25.44 -6.10
N THR A 130 10.54 24.70 -6.52
CA THR A 130 11.08 24.70 -7.89
C THR A 130 11.24 23.29 -8.44
N MET A 131 11.39 23.16 -9.77
CA MET A 131 11.58 21.86 -10.44
C MET A 131 13.01 21.29 -10.26
N GLU A 132 13.95 22.12 -9.86
CA GLU A 132 15.35 21.71 -9.60
C GLU A 132 15.51 21.06 -8.22
N GLU A 133 14.61 21.37 -7.29
CA GLU A 133 14.63 20.77 -5.95
C GLU A 133 14.10 19.35 -5.98
N ARG A 134 14.80 18.45 -5.28
CA ARG A 134 14.42 17.03 -5.19
C ARG A 134 13.83 16.71 -3.84
N ILE A 135 12.82 15.85 -3.84
CA ILE A 135 12.29 15.25 -2.62
C ILE A 135 13.19 14.07 -2.21
N SER A 136 13.52 14.03 -0.92
CA SER A 136 14.21 12.92 -0.26
C SER A 136 13.40 12.45 0.95
N GLU A 137 13.85 11.41 1.60
CA GLU A 137 13.22 10.87 2.83
C GLU A 137 13.18 11.89 3.97
N GLU A 138 14.11 12.85 3.97
CA GLU A 138 14.24 13.91 4.97
C GLU A 138 13.44 15.17 4.62
N SER A 139 12.85 15.22 3.41
CA SER A 139 12.06 16.38 2.98
C SER A 139 10.87 16.63 3.92
N PRO A 140 10.49 17.89 4.15
CA PRO A 140 9.42 18.23 5.08
C PRO A 140 8.11 17.53 4.76
N ILE A 141 7.46 16.96 5.77
CA ILE A 141 6.10 16.43 5.67
C ILE A 141 5.10 17.58 5.66
N GLY A 142 4.12 17.52 4.77
CA GLY A 142 3.09 18.53 4.62
C GLY A 142 2.08 18.12 3.55
N PRO A 143 1.24 17.11 3.84
CA PRO A 143 0.21 16.67 2.93
C PRO A 143 -0.78 17.81 2.66
N THR A 144 -1.37 17.83 1.47
CA THR A 144 -2.25 18.93 1.04
C THR A 144 -3.69 18.51 0.81
N TRP A 145 -4.01 17.21 0.99
CA TRP A 145 -5.35 16.66 0.80
C TRP A 145 -5.54 15.32 1.55
N PRO A 146 -6.77 14.82 1.72
CA PRO A 146 -7.10 13.73 2.66
C PRO A 146 -6.35 12.42 2.45
N TYR A 147 -6.06 12.01 1.21
CA TYR A 147 -5.33 10.77 0.96
C TYR A 147 -3.91 10.77 1.56
N PRO A 148 -3.01 11.71 1.21
CA PRO A 148 -1.69 11.73 1.84
C PRO A 148 -1.74 12.07 3.34
N GLU A 149 -2.76 12.81 3.82
CA GLU A 149 -2.97 13.01 5.26
C GLU A 149 -3.21 11.68 5.97
N SER A 150 -4.07 10.81 5.41
CA SER A 150 -4.31 9.48 5.96
C SER A 150 -3.04 8.64 6.01
N LYS A 151 -2.17 8.77 5.01
CA LYS A 151 -0.87 8.08 4.97
C LYS A 151 0.08 8.60 6.06
N VAL A 152 0.14 9.92 6.28
CA VAL A 152 0.93 10.53 7.39
C VAL A 152 0.43 10.03 8.75
N HIS A 153 -0.88 10.02 8.97
CA HIS A 153 -1.47 9.50 10.22
C HIS A 153 -1.13 8.02 10.42
N THR A 154 -1.17 7.24 9.35
CA THR A 154 -0.81 5.81 9.42
C THR A 154 0.68 5.60 9.67
N GLU A 155 1.57 6.39 9.07
CA GLU A 155 3.01 6.33 9.39
C GLU A 155 3.27 6.65 10.87
N ALA A 156 2.59 7.68 11.42
CA ALA A 156 2.71 8.03 12.84
C ALA A 156 2.21 6.89 13.74
N LEU A 157 1.03 6.34 13.44
CA LEU A 157 0.46 5.19 14.15
C LEU A 157 1.41 3.98 14.14
N LEU A 158 1.99 3.65 12.99
CA LEU A 158 2.92 2.53 12.89
C LEU A 158 4.20 2.77 13.71
N ARG A 159 4.75 4.01 13.72
CA ARG A 159 5.91 4.36 14.57
C ARG A 159 5.64 4.16 16.06
N GLU A 160 4.40 4.35 16.50
CA GLU A 160 4.00 4.19 17.91
C GLU A 160 3.66 2.73 18.25
N ARG A 161 3.10 1.96 17.32
CA ARG A 161 2.45 0.69 17.60
C ARG A 161 3.15 -0.56 17.08
N HIS A 162 4.23 -0.41 16.29
CA HIS A 162 4.90 -1.55 15.66
C HIS A 162 5.56 -2.53 16.67
N GLY A 163 5.74 -2.13 17.93
CA GLY A 163 6.41 -2.96 18.93
C GLY A 163 7.83 -3.31 18.50
N ASN A 164 8.10 -4.62 18.36
CA ASN A 164 9.40 -5.12 17.88
C ASN A 164 9.43 -5.44 16.38
N ILE A 165 8.35 -5.17 15.64
CA ILE A 165 8.29 -5.45 14.19
C ILE A 165 9.04 -4.33 13.44
N PRO A 166 10.10 -4.65 12.67
CA PRO A 166 10.78 -3.66 11.84
C PRO A 166 9.81 -3.13 10.76
N VAL A 167 9.62 -1.82 10.68
CA VAL A 167 8.72 -1.17 9.72
C VAL A 167 9.51 -0.40 8.69
N VAL A 168 9.16 -0.59 7.41
CA VAL A 168 9.66 0.15 6.26
C VAL A 168 8.53 0.95 5.65
N PHE A 169 8.72 2.27 5.50
CA PHE A 169 7.80 3.14 4.80
C PHE A 169 8.26 3.32 3.36
N LEU A 170 7.51 2.79 2.40
CA LEU A 170 7.74 3.07 0.99
C LEU A 170 6.88 4.26 0.57
N ARG A 171 7.51 5.29 0.02
CA ARG A 171 6.84 6.50 -0.47
C ARG A 171 6.97 6.59 -1.99
N PRO A 172 6.31 5.69 -2.75
CA PRO A 172 6.40 5.70 -4.20
C PRO A 172 5.79 6.98 -4.78
N ALA A 173 6.31 7.37 -5.92
CA ALA A 173 5.69 8.32 -6.83
C ALA A 173 4.53 7.66 -7.60
N GLY A 174 4.14 8.19 -8.75
CA GLY A 174 3.18 7.53 -9.62
C GLY A 174 3.69 6.16 -10.09
N VAL A 175 2.88 5.13 -9.87
CA VAL A 175 3.20 3.76 -10.29
C VAL A 175 2.42 3.45 -11.56
N TYR A 176 3.11 2.95 -12.57
CA TYR A 176 2.53 2.57 -13.87
C TYR A 176 3.28 1.35 -14.44
N ASP A 177 2.70 0.71 -15.43
CA ASP A 177 3.34 -0.34 -16.21
C ASP A 177 3.46 0.05 -17.69
N ASP A 178 4.03 -0.85 -18.50
CA ASP A 178 4.23 -0.64 -19.94
C ASP A 178 2.92 -0.40 -20.72
N MET A 179 1.77 -0.77 -20.15
CA MET A 179 0.45 -0.54 -20.70
C MET A 179 -0.21 0.74 -20.18
N GLY A 180 0.47 1.49 -19.31
CA GLY A 180 -0.04 2.73 -18.74
C GLY A 180 -1.20 2.53 -17.75
N HIS A 181 -1.28 1.41 -17.07
CA HIS A 181 -2.35 1.09 -16.10
C HIS A 181 -2.28 1.94 -14.81
N SER A 182 -2.06 3.23 -14.96
CA SER A 182 -2.30 4.20 -13.90
C SER A 182 -3.47 5.07 -14.32
N ALA A 183 -4.57 5.06 -13.58
CA ALA A 183 -5.75 5.86 -13.90
C ALA A 183 -5.39 7.35 -14.10
N PHE A 184 -4.53 7.88 -13.23
CA PHE A 184 -4.04 9.25 -13.30
C PHE A 184 -3.21 9.53 -14.57
N LEU A 185 -2.28 8.63 -14.91
CA LEU A 185 -1.44 8.78 -16.10
C LEU A 185 -2.27 8.60 -17.37
N ALA A 186 -3.16 7.60 -17.39
CA ALA A 186 -4.05 7.34 -18.53
C ALA A 186 -4.97 8.53 -18.83
N GLU A 187 -5.52 9.17 -17.79
CA GLU A 187 -6.36 10.36 -17.94
C GLU A 187 -5.57 11.56 -18.47
N GLN A 188 -4.34 11.76 -17.98
CA GLN A 188 -3.46 12.80 -18.51
C GLN A 188 -3.08 12.56 -19.97
N ILE A 189 -2.70 11.33 -20.32
CA ILE A 189 -2.37 10.96 -21.70
C ILE A 189 -3.58 11.17 -22.60
N ALA A 190 -4.76 10.69 -22.20
CA ALA A 190 -6.00 10.90 -22.94
C ALA A 190 -6.32 12.39 -23.10
N GLY A 191 -6.19 13.19 -22.04
CA GLY A 191 -6.37 14.62 -22.07
C GLY A 191 -5.43 15.34 -23.04
N ILE A 192 -4.17 14.94 -23.10
CA ILE A 192 -3.18 15.47 -24.05
C ILE A 192 -3.55 15.05 -25.48
N TYR A 193 -3.85 13.75 -25.69
CA TYR A 193 -4.20 13.21 -27.01
C TYR A 193 -5.46 13.85 -27.59
N GLU A 194 -6.47 14.09 -26.75
CA GLU A 194 -7.75 14.69 -27.14
C GLU A 194 -7.74 16.22 -27.11
N HIS A 195 -6.58 16.84 -26.90
CA HIS A 195 -6.42 18.30 -26.80
C HIS A 195 -7.32 18.98 -25.76
N ARG A 196 -7.78 18.22 -24.73
CA ARG A 196 -8.66 18.71 -23.66
C ARG A 196 -7.91 19.36 -22.50
N VAL A 197 -6.61 19.16 -22.41
CA VAL A 197 -5.79 19.65 -21.30
C VAL A 197 -4.80 20.71 -21.79
N LYS A 198 -4.90 21.92 -21.24
CA LYS A 198 -3.73 22.75 -21.07
C LYS A 198 -2.88 22.07 -20.00
N ALA A 199 -1.77 21.45 -20.39
CA ALA A 199 -0.92 20.71 -19.49
C ALA A 199 -0.47 21.61 -18.32
N HIS A 200 -1.16 21.56 -17.21
CA HIS A 200 -0.65 22.03 -15.95
C HIS A 200 0.23 20.92 -15.36
N LEU A 201 1.46 20.84 -15.82
CA LEU A 201 2.48 20.04 -15.19
C LEU A 201 2.70 20.61 -13.79
N TYR A 202 2.31 19.87 -12.77
CA TYR A 202 2.69 20.19 -11.40
C TYR A 202 4.20 20.01 -11.29
N PRO A 203 4.94 21.08 -10.90
CA PRO A 203 6.36 20.95 -10.61
C PRO A 203 6.56 19.87 -9.53
N GLY A 204 7.48 18.93 -9.76
CA GLY A 204 7.80 17.86 -8.82
C GLY A 204 7.11 16.51 -9.03
N MET A 205 6.24 16.34 -10.02
CA MET A 205 5.60 15.04 -10.31
C MET A 205 6.37 14.15 -11.30
N LEU A 206 7.41 14.64 -11.90
CA LEU A 206 8.26 13.86 -12.81
C LEU A 206 9.56 13.46 -12.10
N CYS A 207 9.57 12.33 -11.42
CA CYS A 207 10.82 11.61 -11.20
C CYS A 207 11.21 10.99 -12.54
N ALA A 208 12.23 11.53 -13.19
CA ALA A 208 12.94 10.81 -14.24
C ALA A 208 13.57 9.57 -13.63
N ALA A 209 13.30 8.40 -14.25
CA ALA A 209 13.92 7.13 -13.93
C ALA A 209 15.44 7.19 -14.15
#